data_ccf2aa3c3802d9e5196747c753bf4e9b
#
_entry.id   ccf2aa3c3802d9e5196747c753bf4e9b
#
_cell.length_a   1.000
_cell.length_b   1.000
_cell.length_c   1.000
_cell.angle_alpha   90.00
_cell.angle_beta   90.00
_cell.angle_gamma   90.00
#
_symmetry.space_group_name_H-M   'P 1'
#
loop_
_entity.id
_entity.type
_entity.pdbx_description
1 polymer ?
#
loop_
_entity_poly.entity_id
_entity_poly.type
_entity_poly.pdbx_seq_one_letter_code
_entity_poly.pdbx_strand_id
1 'polypeptide(L)'
;MKTLIRWASALLTMSVLFISAAASARPAEKMDLPDWSRTLVEDRDLGHGVHMLESFGGNIGVLAGDQAVLLIDAEWPQLHDKVLAAVSHISKQPIRYLINTHWHWDHVGGDGQFGKAGVVIFSSEQTREYIEKAQASKASQAGAPYAPDPAAIPVVTVNNGVKFHVGGQTVEIIHVPPAHTNGDLIVHFIEADVIQTGDTFFHGFYPDIDQPHGGTIDGMIALYDTLYKMSGPNTKIIPGHGPVANREDVREYQGMLREVRKRVARAVAAGMTEEQLVASHPLDDLDKKWGGNLIKQPYLLGIVYEELKAAN
;
A
#
# COMPACT_ATOMS: atom_id res chain seq x y z
N MET A 1 -17.44 71.58 -42.82
CA MET A 1 -16.37 70.60 -43.02
C MET A 1 -15.89 70.13 -41.64
N LYS A 2 -16.33 68.96 -41.20
CA LYS A 2 -15.85 68.30 -39.96
C LYS A 2 -15.41 66.91 -40.35
N THR A 3 -14.12 66.66 -40.27
CA THR A 3 -13.45 65.41 -40.65
C THR A 3 -13.56 64.47 -39.47
N LEU A 4 -14.22 63.30 -39.64
CA LEU A 4 -14.30 62.22 -38.69
C LEU A 4 -13.11 61.27 -38.88
N ILE A 5 -12.23 61.17 -37.91
CA ILE A 5 -11.15 60.19 -37.83
C ILE A 5 -11.71 58.95 -37.14
N ARG A 6 -11.78 57.83 -37.90
CA ARG A 6 -12.12 56.49 -37.39
C ARG A 6 -10.87 55.81 -36.85
N TRP A 7 -10.84 55.49 -35.58
CA TRP A 7 -9.87 54.60 -34.96
C TRP A 7 -10.36 53.14 -35.10
N ALA A 8 -9.62 52.34 -35.82
CA ALA A 8 -9.85 50.89 -35.89
C ALA A 8 -9.04 50.24 -34.76
N SER A 9 -9.72 49.73 -33.74
CA SER A 9 -9.11 48.90 -32.67
C SER A 9 -8.99 47.47 -33.15
N ALA A 10 -7.78 47.01 -33.41
CA ALA A 10 -7.51 45.61 -33.64
C ALA A 10 -7.45 44.87 -32.31
N LEU A 11 -8.48 44.06 -32.02
CA LEU A 11 -8.45 43.08 -30.94
C LEU A 11 -7.65 41.86 -31.37
N LEU A 12 -6.45 41.73 -30.82
CA LEU A 12 -5.62 40.53 -30.92
C LEU A 12 -6.11 39.51 -29.93
N THR A 13 -6.92 38.53 -30.35
CA THR A 13 -7.32 37.38 -29.55
C THR A 13 -6.17 36.38 -29.50
N MET A 14 -5.49 36.35 -28.39
CA MET A 14 -4.47 35.36 -28.05
C MET A 14 -5.17 34.08 -27.61
N SER A 15 -5.34 33.12 -28.53
CA SER A 15 -5.84 31.78 -28.22
C SER A 15 -4.75 31.00 -27.48
N VAL A 16 -4.88 30.89 -26.16
CA VAL A 16 -4.05 29.99 -25.35
C VAL A 16 -4.57 28.58 -25.60
N LEU A 17 -3.85 27.81 -26.40
CA LEU A 17 -4.05 26.37 -26.50
C LEU A 17 -3.64 25.74 -25.17
N PHE A 18 -4.61 25.35 -24.35
CA PHE A 18 -4.39 24.39 -23.27
C PHE A 18 -4.15 23.02 -23.93
N ILE A 19 -2.90 22.64 -24.13
CA ILE A 19 -2.55 21.25 -24.37
C ILE A 19 -2.75 20.53 -23.05
N SER A 20 -3.92 19.94 -22.87
CA SER A 20 -4.16 18.94 -21.83
C SER A 20 -3.27 17.75 -22.18
N ALA A 21 -2.14 17.64 -21.49
CA ALA A 21 -1.37 16.40 -21.46
C ALA A 21 -2.26 15.37 -20.75
N ALA A 22 -2.95 14.55 -21.54
CA ALA A 22 -3.58 13.35 -21.02
C ALA A 22 -2.44 12.50 -20.45
N ALA A 23 -2.39 12.37 -19.13
CA ALA A 23 -1.52 11.40 -18.48
C ALA A 23 -1.85 10.05 -19.11
N SER A 24 -0.89 9.48 -19.84
CA SER A 24 -1.02 8.15 -20.40
C SER A 24 -1.13 7.18 -19.24
N ALA A 25 -2.36 6.72 -18.96
CA ALA A 25 -2.56 5.67 -18.00
C ALA A 25 -1.74 4.46 -18.46
N ARG A 26 -0.65 4.14 -17.73
CA ARG A 26 0.09 2.91 -17.97
C ARG A 26 -0.89 1.75 -17.82
N PRO A 27 -0.93 0.81 -18.79
CA PRO A 27 -1.72 -0.39 -18.57
C PRO A 27 -1.14 -1.09 -17.32
N ALA A 28 -1.98 -1.29 -16.32
CA ALA A 28 -1.62 -2.15 -15.19
C ALA A 28 -1.18 -3.51 -15.77
N GLU A 29 -0.03 -3.98 -15.36
CA GLU A 29 0.43 -5.31 -15.75
C GLU A 29 -0.64 -6.30 -15.32
N LYS A 30 -1.09 -7.17 -16.23
CA LYS A 30 -2.16 -8.13 -15.93
C LYS A 30 -1.64 -9.12 -14.91
N MET A 31 -2.12 -9.03 -13.68
CA MET A 31 -1.80 -9.98 -12.64
C MET A 31 -2.38 -11.34 -13.00
N ASP A 32 -1.55 -12.37 -13.15
CA ASP A 32 -1.99 -13.74 -13.30
C ASP A 32 -2.46 -14.28 -11.94
N LEU A 33 -3.77 -14.37 -11.77
CA LEU A 33 -4.37 -14.90 -10.54
C LEU A 33 -4.07 -16.39 -10.40
N PRO A 34 -3.80 -16.87 -9.18
CA PRO A 34 -3.47 -18.27 -8.93
C PRO A 34 -4.70 -19.17 -9.01
N ASP A 35 -4.47 -20.48 -9.02
CA ASP A 35 -5.50 -21.44 -8.69
C ASP A 35 -5.80 -21.38 -7.18
N TRP A 36 -6.85 -20.67 -6.81
CA TRP A 36 -7.25 -20.44 -5.42
C TRP A 36 -7.46 -21.74 -4.64
N SER A 37 -7.86 -22.85 -5.31
CA SER A 37 -8.05 -24.14 -4.66
C SER A 37 -6.73 -24.70 -4.13
N ARG A 38 -5.63 -24.39 -4.78
CA ARG A 38 -4.27 -24.89 -4.47
C ARG A 38 -3.43 -23.90 -3.68
N THR A 39 -3.83 -22.62 -3.60
CA THR A 39 -3.13 -21.60 -2.82
C THR A 39 -3.14 -21.96 -1.35
N LEU A 40 -2.01 -21.93 -0.69
CA LEU A 40 -1.86 -22.22 0.74
C LEU A 40 -1.90 -20.91 1.54
N VAL A 41 -2.30 -21.01 2.80
CA VAL A 41 -2.12 -19.99 3.83
C VAL A 41 -1.20 -20.61 4.87
N GLU A 42 0.00 -20.08 4.98
CA GLU A 42 1.05 -20.59 5.87
C GLU A 42 1.11 -19.75 7.15
N ASP A 43 1.16 -20.42 8.30
CA ASP A 43 1.28 -19.76 9.61
C ASP A 43 2.75 -19.70 10.04
N ARG A 44 3.14 -18.54 10.55
CA ARG A 44 4.45 -18.31 11.15
C ARG A 44 4.28 -17.68 12.52
N ASP A 45 4.55 -18.45 13.57
CA ASP A 45 4.54 -17.96 14.96
C ASP A 45 5.70 -16.98 15.20
N LEU A 46 5.37 -15.76 15.63
CA LEU A 46 6.33 -14.72 15.98
C LEU A 46 6.54 -14.57 17.49
N GLY A 47 5.82 -15.35 18.28
CA GLY A 47 5.84 -15.32 19.74
C GLY A 47 4.82 -14.35 20.35
N HIS A 48 4.58 -14.50 21.65
CA HIS A 48 3.64 -13.67 22.42
C HIS A 48 2.22 -13.62 21.84
N GLY A 49 1.78 -14.68 21.14
CA GLY A 49 0.47 -14.76 20.49
C GLY A 49 0.36 -13.98 19.18
N VAL A 50 1.46 -13.43 18.69
CA VAL A 50 1.50 -12.77 17.39
C VAL A 50 1.97 -13.75 16.32
N HIS A 51 1.23 -13.83 15.21
CA HIS A 51 1.52 -14.67 14.05
C HIS A 51 1.46 -13.85 12.76
N MET A 52 2.14 -14.32 11.73
CA MET A 52 2.00 -13.88 10.36
C MET A 52 1.41 -15.00 9.52
N LEU A 53 0.32 -14.74 8.82
CA LEU A 53 -0.16 -15.63 7.76
C LEU A 53 0.34 -15.10 6.43
N GLU A 54 1.00 -15.97 5.67
CA GLU A 54 1.57 -15.69 4.36
C GLU A 54 0.79 -16.46 3.29
N SER A 55 0.41 -15.79 2.19
CA SER A 55 -0.29 -16.41 1.09
C SER A 55 0.04 -15.69 -0.24
N PHE A 56 -0.92 -15.62 -1.18
CA PHE A 56 -0.72 -15.02 -2.50
C PHE A 56 -0.76 -13.48 -2.47
N GLY A 57 -1.60 -12.90 -1.63
CA GLY A 57 -1.74 -11.44 -1.47
C GLY A 57 -0.89 -10.90 -0.35
N GLY A 58 -1.42 -9.90 0.35
CA GLY A 58 -0.72 -9.29 1.47
C GLY A 58 -0.65 -10.19 2.70
N ASN A 59 0.42 -10.07 3.47
CA ASN A 59 0.58 -10.77 4.73
C ASN A 59 -0.48 -10.33 5.75
N ILE A 60 -1.12 -11.29 6.43
CA ILE A 60 -2.03 -11.02 7.53
C ILE A 60 -1.28 -11.13 8.86
N GLY A 61 -1.41 -10.11 9.71
CA GLY A 61 -1.05 -10.21 11.12
C GLY A 61 -2.19 -10.79 11.94
N VAL A 62 -1.87 -11.68 12.87
CA VAL A 62 -2.83 -12.27 13.78
C VAL A 62 -2.33 -12.05 15.21
N LEU A 63 -3.16 -11.48 16.07
CA LEU A 63 -2.94 -11.52 17.52
C LEU A 63 -3.98 -12.44 18.16
N ALA A 64 -3.51 -13.55 18.70
CA ALA A 64 -4.30 -14.53 19.42
C ALA A 64 -4.36 -14.16 20.93
N GLY A 65 -5.40 -13.41 21.31
CA GLY A 65 -5.63 -13.06 22.71
C GLY A 65 -6.52 -14.06 23.46
N ASP A 66 -6.62 -13.92 24.77
CA ASP A 66 -7.40 -14.81 25.63
C ASP A 66 -8.92 -14.73 25.42
N GLN A 67 -9.41 -13.59 24.92
CA GLN A 67 -10.84 -13.31 24.77
C GLN A 67 -11.25 -13.06 23.32
N ALA A 68 -10.31 -12.72 22.44
CA ALA A 68 -10.56 -12.36 21.06
C ALA A 68 -9.29 -12.52 20.23
N VAL A 69 -9.50 -12.70 18.92
CA VAL A 69 -8.47 -12.54 17.90
C VAL A 69 -8.63 -11.18 17.25
N LEU A 70 -7.49 -10.52 17.03
CA LEU A 70 -7.37 -9.31 16.21
C LEU A 70 -6.59 -9.66 14.94
N LEU A 71 -7.10 -9.27 13.78
CA LEU A 71 -6.44 -9.42 12.49
C LEU A 71 -5.92 -8.07 11.99
N ILE A 72 -4.83 -8.10 11.24
CA ILE A 72 -4.33 -6.99 10.44
C ILE A 72 -4.35 -7.44 9.00
N ASP A 73 -5.19 -6.82 8.17
CA ASP A 73 -5.53 -7.18 6.81
C ASP A 73 -6.32 -8.51 6.68
N ALA A 74 -6.85 -8.77 5.49
CA ALA A 74 -7.86 -9.80 5.25
C ALA A 74 -7.66 -10.61 3.97
N GLU A 75 -6.57 -10.38 3.23
CA GLU A 75 -6.25 -11.09 2.00
C GLU A 75 -7.33 -10.98 0.89
N TRP A 76 -7.23 -11.81 -0.12
CA TRP A 76 -8.23 -11.95 -1.17
C TRP A 76 -9.49 -12.65 -0.67
N PRO A 77 -10.69 -12.28 -1.14
CA PRO A 77 -11.95 -12.89 -0.66
C PRO A 77 -12.04 -14.39 -0.94
N GLN A 78 -11.32 -14.90 -1.95
CA GLN A 78 -11.25 -16.32 -2.27
C GLN A 78 -10.47 -17.15 -1.26
N LEU A 79 -9.66 -16.50 -0.43
CA LEU A 79 -8.84 -17.15 0.60
C LEU A 79 -9.46 -17.07 1.99
N HIS A 80 -10.60 -16.39 2.16
CA HIS A 80 -11.26 -16.20 3.46
C HIS A 80 -11.41 -17.48 4.27
N ASP A 81 -11.94 -18.56 3.69
CA ASP A 81 -12.15 -19.81 4.42
C ASP A 81 -10.83 -20.46 4.85
N LYS A 82 -9.76 -20.28 4.05
CA LYS A 82 -8.42 -20.78 4.38
C LYS A 82 -7.78 -19.94 5.48
N VAL A 83 -7.99 -18.62 5.45
CA VAL A 83 -7.58 -17.72 6.55
C VAL A 83 -8.29 -18.09 7.84
N LEU A 84 -9.62 -18.28 7.80
CA LEU A 84 -10.38 -18.75 8.97
C LEU A 84 -9.86 -20.10 9.51
N ALA A 85 -9.55 -21.04 8.62
CA ALA A 85 -8.99 -22.34 9.00
C ALA A 85 -7.62 -22.15 9.70
N ALA A 86 -6.73 -21.35 9.15
CA ALA A 86 -5.43 -21.06 9.75
C ALA A 86 -5.59 -20.40 11.13
N VAL A 87 -6.42 -19.36 11.23
CA VAL A 87 -6.70 -18.68 12.52
C VAL A 87 -7.29 -19.65 13.54
N SER A 88 -8.15 -20.59 13.12
CA SER A 88 -8.75 -21.59 14.02
C SER A 88 -7.76 -22.62 14.58
N HIS A 89 -6.63 -22.82 13.91
CA HIS A 89 -5.52 -23.62 14.45
C HIS A 89 -4.72 -22.84 15.51
N ILE A 90 -4.58 -21.52 15.32
CA ILE A 90 -3.86 -20.64 16.25
C ILE A 90 -4.71 -20.39 17.52
N SER A 91 -6.00 -20.06 17.39
CA SER A 91 -6.88 -19.70 18.51
C SER A 91 -8.30 -20.24 18.33
N LYS A 92 -8.96 -20.55 19.45
CA LYS A 92 -10.40 -20.89 19.49
C LYS A 92 -11.27 -19.67 19.84
N GLN A 93 -10.67 -18.54 20.07
CA GLN A 93 -11.39 -17.30 20.35
C GLN A 93 -11.97 -16.69 19.08
N PRO A 94 -13.09 -15.96 19.17
CA PRO A 94 -13.68 -15.30 18.02
C PRO A 94 -12.81 -14.17 17.50
N ILE A 95 -12.73 -13.99 16.18
CA ILE A 95 -12.20 -12.80 15.55
C ILE A 95 -13.17 -11.66 15.86
N ARG A 96 -12.71 -10.61 16.53
CA ARG A 96 -13.50 -9.46 16.95
C ARG A 96 -13.11 -8.18 16.21
N TYR A 97 -11.85 -8.06 15.85
CA TYR A 97 -11.27 -6.84 15.30
C TYR A 97 -10.46 -7.15 14.05
N LEU A 98 -10.58 -6.27 13.08
CA LEU A 98 -9.80 -6.28 11.85
C LEU A 98 -9.29 -4.85 11.60
N ILE A 99 -8.00 -4.70 11.35
CA ILE A 99 -7.39 -3.42 11.02
C ILE A 99 -6.88 -3.51 9.59
N ASN A 100 -7.33 -2.62 8.70
CA ASN A 100 -6.77 -2.52 7.36
C ASN A 100 -5.58 -1.57 7.37
N THR A 101 -4.44 -2.02 6.86
CA THR A 101 -3.24 -1.18 6.72
C THR A 101 -3.45 -0.12 5.64
N HIS A 102 -4.08 -0.49 4.52
CA HIS A 102 -4.42 0.40 3.41
C HIS A 102 -5.58 -0.21 2.60
N TRP A 103 -5.90 0.30 1.41
CA TRP A 103 -7.15 0.00 0.68
C TRP A 103 -7.03 -1.05 -0.42
N HIS A 104 -5.85 -1.57 -0.75
CA HIS A 104 -5.67 -2.50 -1.85
C HIS A 104 -6.36 -3.85 -1.62
N TRP A 105 -6.80 -4.46 -2.72
CA TRP A 105 -7.71 -5.62 -2.70
C TRP A 105 -7.14 -6.86 -2.06
N ASP A 106 -5.87 -7.08 -2.19
CA ASP A 106 -5.15 -8.19 -1.60
C ASP A 106 -4.87 -7.98 -0.10
N HIS A 107 -5.36 -6.88 0.46
CA HIS A 107 -5.39 -6.59 1.90
C HIS A 107 -6.81 -6.49 2.47
N VAL A 108 -7.76 -5.95 1.68
CA VAL A 108 -9.13 -5.72 2.18
C VAL A 108 -10.18 -6.62 1.53
N GLY A 109 -9.75 -7.51 0.64
CA GLY A 109 -10.69 -8.34 -0.13
C GLY A 109 -11.59 -9.24 0.71
N GLY A 110 -11.12 -9.71 1.85
CA GLY A 110 -11.86 -10.52 2.81
C GLY A 110 -12.78 -9.76 3.76
N ASP A 111 -12.73 -8.43 3.80
CA ASP A 111 -13.43 -7.59 4.77
C ASP A 111 -14.94 -7.86 4.82
N GLY A 112 -15.57 -8.03 3.66
CA GLY A 112 -17.01 -8.26 3.59
C GLY A 112 -17.48 -9.52 4.32
N GLN A 113 -16.70 -10.59 4.26
CA GLN A 113 -17.03 -11.83 4.99
C GLN A 113 -16.84 -11.62 6.50
N PHE A 114 -15.77 -10.97 6.92
CA PHE A 114 -15.52 -10.64 8.32
C PHE A 114 -16.56 -9.67 8.87
N GLY A 115 -16.91 -8.61 8.14
CA GLY A 115 -17.96 -7.67 8.56
C GLY A 115 -19.33 -8.31 8.72
N LYS A 116 -19.74 -9.23 7.82
CA LYS A 116 -20.97 -10.02 7.96
C LYS A 116 -20.96 -10.93 9.18
N ALA A 117 -19.78 -11.39 9.60
CA ALA A 117 -19.58 -12.16 10.82
C ALA A 117 -19.59 -11.29 12.09
N GLY A 118 -19.75 -9.98 11.97
CA GLY A 118 -19.78 -9.03 13.11
C GLY A 118 -18.43 -8.59 13.61
N VAL A 119 -17.37 -8.75 12.81
CA VAL A 119 -16.05 -8.23 13.10
C VAL A 119 -16.06 -6.70 12.93
N VAL A 120 -15.48 -5.98 13.89
CA VAL A 120 -15.35 -4.52 13.83
C VAL A 120 -14.11 -4.17 13.00
N ILE A 121 -14.31 -3.49 11.87
CA ILE A 121 -13.25 -3.14 10.93
C ILE A 121 -12.80 -1.70 11.18
N PHE A 122 -11.47 -1.54 11.27
CA PHE A 122 -10.77 -0.27 11.48
C PHE A 122 -9.91 0.04 10.25
N SER A 123 -9.78 1.33 9.91
CA SER A 123 -8.84 1.82 8.90
C SER A 123 -8.48 3.29 9.17
N SER A 124 -7.65 3.90 8.32
CA SER A 124 -7.62 5.36 8.22
C SER A 124 -8.88 5.88 7.53
N GLU A 125 -9.18 7.18 7.67
CA GLU A 125 -10.28 7.83 6.95
C GLU A 125 -10.07 7.72 5.43
N GLN A 126 -8.84 7.93 4.96
CA GLN A 126 -8.50 7.85 3.55
C GLN A 126 -8.71 6.45 2.99
N THR A 127 -8.26 5.42 3.70
CA THR A 127 -8.50 4.01 3.32
C THR A 127 -9.98 3.71 3.21
N ARG A 128 -10.80 4.13 4.19
CA ARG A 128 -12.26 3.99 4.14
C ARG A 128 -12.85 4.66 2.90
N GLU A 129 -12.48 5.92 2.63
CA GLU A 129 -12.95 6.65 1.44
C GLU A 129 -12.58 5.94 0.13
N TYR A 130 -11.37 5.38 0.03
CA TYR A 130 -10.93 4.67 -1.17
C TYR A 130 -11.71 3.36 -1.37
N ILE A 131 -11.97 2.61 -0.31
CA ILE A 131 -12.83 1.40 -0.37
C ILE A 131 -14.24 1.79 -0.85
N GLU A 132 -14.86 2.84 -0.28
CA GLU A 132 -16.19 3.32 -0.70
C GLU A 132 -16.20 3.73 -2.18
N LYS A 133 -15.23 4.53 -2.63
CA LYS A 133 -15.09 4.96 -4.03
C LYS A 133 -14.86 3.78 -4.98
N ALA A 134 -14.00 2.82 -4.59
CA ALA A 134 -13.74 1.63 -5.38
C ALA A 134 -14.99 0.77 -5.52
N GLN A 135 -15.77 0.58 -4.47
CA GLN A 135 -17.04 -0.13 -4.53
C GLN A 135 -18.07 0.59 -5.42
N ALA A 136 -18.21 1.91 -5.29
CA ALA A 136 -19.11 2.71 -6.11
C ALA A 136 -18.74 2.64 -7.61
N SER A 137 -17.46 2.69 -7.95
CA SER A 137 -16.99 2.58 -9.34
C SER A 137 -17.26 1.20 -9.95
N LYS A 138 -17.16 0.13 -9.15
CA LYS A 138 -17.41 -1.25 -9.58
C LYS A 138 -18.89 -1.60 -9.67
N ALA A 139 -19.75 -0.96 -8.88
CA ALA A 139 -21.20 -1.10 -9.00
C ALA A 139 -21.70 -0.75 -10.42
N SER A 140 -20.97 0.11 -11.14
CA SER A 140 -21.26 0.51 -12.53
C SER A 140 -20.63 -0.37 -13.61
N GLN A 141 -19.74 -1.33 -13.24
CA GLN A 141 -19.02 -2.18 -14.19
C GLN A 141 -19.54 -3.62 -14.16
N ALA A 142 -20.22 -4.04 -15.21
CA ALA A 142 -20.61 -5.43 -15.38
C ALA A 142 -19.37 -6.33 -15.46
N GLY A 143 -19.27 -7.35 -14.58
CA GLY A 143 -18.16 -8.30 -14.55
C GLY A 143 -17.00 -7.89 -13.63
N ALA A 144 -17.15 -6.88 -12.79
CA ALA A 144 -16.18 -6.58 -11.75
C ALA A 144 -15.98 -7.80 -10.82
N PRO A 145 -14.73 -8.13 -10.45
CA PRO A 145 -14.44 -9.33 -9.65
C PRO A 145 -15.05 -9.27 -8.23
N TYR A 146 -15.54 -8.12 -7.81
CA TYR A 146 -16.13 -7.89 -6.48
C TYR A 146 -17.43 -7.09 -6.61
N ALA A 147 -18.51 -7.64 -6.08
CA ALA A 147 -19.74 -6.88 -5.86
C ALA A 147 -19.52 -5.89 -4.70
N PRO A 148 -20.12 -4.69 -4.74
CA PRO A 148 -20.14 -3.80 -3.60
C PRO A 148 -20.72 -4.49 -2.37
N ASP A 149 -20.01 -4.42 -1.25
CA ASP A 149 -20.41 -5.04 0.01
C ASP A 149 -20.34 -4.03 1.15
N PRO A 150 -21.47 -3.49 1.64
CA PRO A 150 -21.50 -2.54 2.73
C PRO A 150 -20.83 -3.05 4.02
N ALA A 151 -20.79 -4.38 4.21
CA ALA A 151 -20.15 -5.00 5.37
C ALA A 151 -18.62 -4.93 5.32
N ALA A 152 -18.03 -4.63 4.15
CA ALA A 152 -16.60 -4.43 3.98
C ALA A 152 -16.14 -3.01 4.32
N ILE A 153 -17.06 -2.07 4.57
CA ILE A 153 -16.69 -0.69 4.87
C ILE A 153 -16.26 -0.58 6.33
N PRO A 154 -15.03 -0.10 6.62
CA PRO A 154 -14.57 0.12 7.98
C PRO A 154 -15.52 1.01 8.77
N VAL A 155 -15.84 0.62 10.00
CA VAL A 155 -16.80 1.34 10.86
C VAL A 155 -16.11 2.24 11.89
N VAL A 156 -14.80 2.10 12.06
CA VAL A 156 -13.98 2.96 12.93
C VAL A 156 -12.81 3.49 12.13
N THR A 157 -12.59 4.81 12.14
CA THR A 157 -11.45 5.43 11.48
C THR A 157 -10.43 5.99 12.46
N VAL A 158 -9.14 5.85 12.12
CA VAL A 158 -7.99 6.22 12.95
C VAL A 158 -7.17 7.28 12.20
N ASN A 159 -7.14 8.52 12.73
CA ASN A 159 -6.42 9.62 12.08
C ASN A 159 -5.11 10.00 12.80
N ASN A 160 -5.07 9.87 14.14
CA ASN A 160 -3.93 10.30 14.95
C ASN A 160 -3.31 9.16 15.78
N GLY A 161 -3.65 7.91 15.41
CA GLY A 161 -3.26 6.73 16.18
C GLY A 161 -4.23 6.37 17.30
N VAL A 162 -4.22 5.10 17.68
CA VAL A 162 -5.01 4.54 18.77
C VAL A 162 -4.26 3.37 19.40
N LYS A 163 -4.48 3.11 20.68
CA LYS A 163 -3.95 1.94 21.38
C LYS A 163 -5.08 1.00 21.75
N PHE A 164 -4.91 -0.27 21.40
CA PHE A 164 -5.73 -1.37 21.89
C PHE A 164 -4.98 -2.10 22.98
N HIS A 165 -5.72 -2.55 23.98
CA HIS A 165 -5.20 -3.45 25.02
C HIS A 165 -5.97 -4.77 24.91
N VAL A 166 -5.38 -5.75 24.25
CA VAL A 166 -6.00 -7.03 23.95
C VAL A 166 -4.96 -8.14 23.97
N GLY A 167 -5.32 -9.31 24.53
CA GLY A 167 -4.44 -10.48 24.53
C GLY A 167 -3.11 -10.28 25.26
N GLY A 168 -3.08 -9.43 26.29
CA GLY A 168 -1.84 -9.10 26.99
C GLY A 168 -0.89 -8.19 26.21
N GLN A 169 -1.31 -7.68 25.05
CA GLN A 169 -0.55 -6.77 24.19
C GLN A 169 -1.13 -5.35 24.25
N THR A 170 -0.24 -4.38 24.21
CA THR A 170 -0.53 -3.02 23.78
C THR A 170 -0.30 -2.95 22.26
N VAL A 171 -1.38 -2.87 21.50
CA VAL A 171 -1.35 -2.76 20.03
C VAL A 171 -1.49 -1.29 19.67
N GLU A 172 -0.44 -0.68 19.17
CA GLU A 172 -0.44 0.71 18.74
C GLU A 172 -0.65 0.80 17.23
N ILE A 173 -1.76 1.43 16.80
CA ILE A 173 -2.06 1.71 15.39
C ILE A 173 -1.60 3.13 15.11
N ILE A 174 -0.77 3.31 14.11
CA ILE A 174 -0.14 4.58 13.78
C ILE A 174 -0.46 4.92 12.33
N HIS A 175 -1.12 6.06 12.10
CA HIS A 175 -1.26 6.63 10.76
C HIS A 175 0.08 7.28 10.37
N VAL A 176 0.65 6.85 9.27
CA VAL A 176 1.93 7.37 8.80
C VAL A 176 1.73 8.45 7.73
N PRO A 177 2.71 9.36 7.54
CA PRO A 177 2.69 10.27 6.39
C PRO A 177 2.62 9.51 5.07
N PRO A 178 2.10 10.14 3.98
CA PRO A 178 1.99 9.50 2.68
C PRO A 178 3.25 8.74 2.28
N ALA A 179 3.11 7.42 2.04
CA ALA A 179 4.21 6.52 1.71
C ALA A 179 3.84 5.62 0.53
N HIS A 180 3.22 4.44 0.75
CA HIS A 180 2.63 3.63 -0.31
C HIS A 180 1.31 4.25 -0.82
N THR A 181 0.46 4.68 0.11
CA THR A 181 -0.71 5.55 -0.11
C THR A 181 -0.67 6.72 0.88
N ASN A 182 -1.67 7.58 0.88
CA ASN A 182 -1.84 8.58 1.94
C ASN A 182 -2.73 8.10 3.10
N GLY A 183 -3.16 6.85 3.06
CA GLY A 183 -4.02 6.23 4.07
C GLY A 183 -3.33 5.12 4.88
N ASP A 184 -2.02 4.98 4.77
CA ASP A 184 -1.30 3.86 5.35
C ASP A 184 -1.31 3.86 6.89
N LEU A 185 -1.61 2.71 7.47
CA LEU A 185 -1.45 2.42 8.89
C LEU A 185 -0.33 1.39 9.10
N ILE A 186 0.49 1.61 10.11
CA ILE A 186 1.36 0.57 10.66
C ILE A 186 0.84 0.15 12.05
N VAL A 187 1.09 -1.11 12.42
CA VAL A 187 0.63 -1.68 13.68
C VAL A 187 1.81 -2.21 14.46
N HIS A 188 1.97 -1.75 15.70
CA HIS A 188 3.06 -2.14 16.59
C HIS A 188 2.52 -2.91 17.78
N PHE A 189 2.87 -4.19 17.91
CA PHE A 189 2.64 -5.06 19.05
C PHE A 189 3.79 -4.88 20.03
N ILE A 190 3.58 -4.05 21.05
CA ILE A 190 4.67 -3.51 21.88
C ILE A 190 5.39 -4.63 22.66
N GLU A 191 4.64 -5.47 23.39
CA GLU A 191 5.23 -6.50 24.24
C GLU A 191 5.83 -7.67 23.43
N ALA A 192 5.30 -7.90 22.23
CA ALA A 192 5.83 -8.90 21.30
C ALA A 192 7.05 -8.41 20.52
N ASP A 193 7.31 -7.09 20.49
CA ASP A 193 8.33 -6.44 19.67
C ASP A 193 8.17 -6.80 18.17
N VAL A 194 6.90 -6.67 17.67
CA VAL A 194 6.54 -6.95 16.29
C VAL A 194 5.89 -5.70 15.67
N ILE A 195 6.30 -5.34 14.46
CA ILE A 195 5.71 -4.24 13.68
C ILE A 195 5.16 -4.78 12.37
N GLN A 196 3.87 -4.54 12.08
CA GLN A 196 3.31 -4.78 10.75
C GLN A 196 3.19 -3.48 9.98
N THR A 197 3.64 -3.48 8.74
CA THR A 197 3.84 -2.26 7.96
C THR A 197 2.86 -2.10 6.79
N GLY A 198 2.10 -3.16 6.43
CA GLY A 198 1.42 -3.18 5.13
C GLY A 198 2.42 -2.88 4.00
N ASP A 199 1.92 -2.36 2.90
CA ASP A 199 2.68 -2.13 1.67
C ASP A 199 3.65 -0.93 1.71
N THR A 200 3.81 -0.34 2.88
CA THR A 200 4.95 0.55 3.10
C THR A 200 6.29 -0.20 3.11
N PHE A 201 6.26 -1.55 3.16
CA PHE A 201 7.44 -2.42 3.04
C PHE A 201 7.16 -3.69 2.24
N PHE A 202 7.95 -3.92 1.18
CA PHE A 202 7.98 -5.12 0.34
C PHE A 202 9.32 -5.82 0.55
N HIS A 203 9.36 -6.86 1.38
CA HIS A 203 10.63 -7.51 1.69
C HIS A 203 11.12 -8.39 0.55
N GLY A 204 12.20 -7.99 -0.10
CA GLY A 204 12.82 -8.69 -1.23
C GLY A 204 12.32 -8.27 -2.62
N PHE A 205 11.46 -7.23 -2.70
CA PHE A 205 10.89 -6.74 -3.96
C PHE A 205 10.99 -5.23 -4.09
N TYR A 206 10.86 -4.71 -5.30
CA TYR A 206 10.58 -3.28 -5.50
C TYR A 206 9.21 -2.91 -4.93
N PRO A 207 9.04 -1.66 -4.45
CA PRO A 207 7.76 -1.19 -3.96
C PRO A 207 6.77 -0.96 -5.09
N ASP A 208 5.50 -1.16 -4.79
CA ASP A 208 4.44 -0.42 -5.42
C ASP A 208 4.26 0.93 -4.70
N ILE A 209 4.05 2.01 -5.47
CA ILE A 209 3.78 3.35 -4.95
C ILE A 209 2.51 3.83 -5.62
N ASP A 210 1.41 3.85 -4.88
CA ASP A 210 0.10 4.25 -5.39
C ASP A 210 -0.02 5.78 -5.46
N GLN A 211 0.69 6.36 -6.43
CA GLN A 211 0.75 7.80 -6.65
C GLN A 211 -0.65 8.44 -6.83
N PRO A 212 -1.61 7.83 -7.56
CA PRO A 212 -2.98 8.36 -7.66
C PRO A 212 -3.68 8.52 -6.32
N HIS A 213 -3.30 7.73 -5.30
CA HIS A 213 -3.83 7.79 -3.95
C HIS A 213 -2.82 8.35 -2.94
N GLY A 214 -1.92 9.20 -3.43
CA GLY A 214 -1.01 10.01 -2.62
C GLY A 214 0.26 9.33 -2.17
N GLY A 215 0.58 8.14 -2.66
CA GLY A 215 1.87 7.48 -2.43
C GLY A 215 3.04 8.28 -3.02
N THR A 216 4.19 8.27 -2.33
CA THR A 216 5.41 8.96 -2.78
C THR A 216 6.67 8.21 -2.38
N ILE A 217 7.70 8.25 -3.23
CA ILE A 217 9.01 7.66 -2.87
C ILE A 217 9.67 8.42 -1.73
N ASP A 218 9.49 9.74 -1.66
CA ASP A 218 10.05 10.56 -0.59
C ASP A 218 9.40 10.24 0.76
N GLY A 219 8.08 10.02 0.77
CA GLY A 219 7.35 9.59 1.95
C GLY A 219 7.78 8.21 2.43
N MET A 220 7.93 7.25 1.51
CA MET A 220 8.48 5.93 1.86
C MET A 220 9.86 6.06 2.48
N ILE A 221 10.80 6.79 1.85
CA ILE A 221 12.16 6.98 2.39
C ILE A 221 12.14 7.59 3.80
N ALA A 222 11.27 8.58 4.04
CA ALA A 222 11.15 9.24 5.34
C ALA A 222 10.56 8.30 6.42
N LEU A 223 9.59 7.47 6.07
CA LEU A 223 8.99 6.48 6.97
C LEU A 223 10.03 5.50 7.50
N TYR A 224 11.00 5.10 6.68
CA TYR A 224 12.04 4.14 7.09
C TYR A 224 12.97 4.68 8.18
N ASP A 225 13.18 6.00 8.28
CA ASP A 225 13.88 6.59 9.43
C ASP A 225 13.08 6.39 10.73
N THR A 226 11.75 6.42 10.66
CA THR A 226 10.86 6.18 11.79
C THR A 226 10.81 4.69 12.14
N LEU A 227 10.62 3.80 11.16
CA LEU A 227 10.63 2.35 11.36
C LEU A 227 11.95 1.88 11.98
N TYR A 228 13.07 2.40 11.51
CA TYR A 228 14.39 2.07 12.07
C TYR A 228 14.55 2.51 13.53
N LYS A 229 14.00 3.67 13.90
CA LYS A 229 14.01 4.16 15.30
C LYS A 229 13.09 3.36 16.21
N MET A 230 11.94 2.92 15.68
CA MET A 230 10.99 2.08 16.42
C MET A 230 11.50 0.65 16.62
N SER A 231 12.39 0.18 15.73
CA SER A 231 12.88 -1.20 15.75
C SER A 231 14.12 -1.34 16.62
N GLY A 232 14.10 -2.30 17.54
CA GLY A 232 15.26 -2.80 18.27
C GLY A 232 16.02 -3.90 17.49
N PRO A 233 17.06 -4.48 18.10
CA PRO A 233 17.85 -5.54 17.46
C PRO A 233 17.07 -6.86 17.29
N ASN A 234 15.99 -7.08 18.05
CA ASN A 234 15.18 -8.30 18.02
C ASN A 234 13.79 -8.07 17.38
N THR A 235 13.47 -6.85 17.00
CA THR A 235 12.17 -6.51 16.42
C THR A 235 11.94 -7.32 15.15
N LYS A 236 10.81 -8.02 15.09
CA LYS A 236 10.32 -8.69 13.89
C LYS A 236 9.41 -7.75 13.13
N ILE A 237 9.52 -7.75 11.81
CA ILE A 237 8.71 -6.88 10.97
C ILE A 237 7.92 -7.74 10.00
N ILE A 238 6.60 -7.61 10.03
CA ILE A 238 5.69 -8.19 9.05
C ILE A 238 5.57 -7.17 7.92
N PRO A 239 6.16 -7.41 6.74
CA PRO A 239 5.97 -6.54 5.58
C PRO A 239 4.59 -6.75 4.97
N GLY A 240 4.15 -5.88 4.07
CA GLY A 240 2.95 -6.16 3.28
C GLY A 240 3.11 -7.40 2.44
N HIS A 241 4.28 -7.58 1.81
CA HIS A 241 4.62 -8.75 1.02
C HIS A 241 6.03 -9.26 1.32
N GLY A 242 6.19 -10.59 1.22
CA GLY A 242 7.44 -11.27 1.44
C GLY A 242 7.63 -11.77 2.87
N PRO A 243 8.78 -12.39 3.16
CA PRO A 243 9.04 -13.02 4.44
C PRO A 243 9.21 -12.00 5.57
N VAL A 244 9.10 -12.48 6.83
CA VAL A 244 9.40 -11.68 8.02
C VAL A 244 10.77 -11.02 7.88
N ALA A 245 10.81 -9.73 8.19
CA ALA A 245 12.01 -8.91 8.12
C ALA A 245 12.49 -8.49 9.52
N ASN A 246 13.62 -7.83 9.55
CA ASN A 246 14.24 -7.27 10.75
C ASN A 246 14.70 -5.82 10.52
N ARG A 247 15.29 -5.23 11.52
CA ARG A 247 15.77 -3.84 11.49
C ARG A 247 16.81 -3.56 10.41
N GLU A 248 17.69 -4.51 10.11
CA GLU A 248 18.73 -4.32 9.08
C GLU A 248 18.12 -4.37 7.68
N ASP A 249 17.09 -5.20 7.47
CA ASP A 249 16.34 -5.23 6.21
C ASP A 249 15.65 -3.89 5.94
N VAL A 250 15.14 -3.21 6.99
CA VAL A 250 14.58 -1.84 6.89
C VAL A 250 15.62 -0.86 6.36
N ARG A 251 16.84 -0.92 6.90
CA ARG A 251 17.94 -0.03 6.46
C ARG A 251 18.36 -0.32 5.01
N GLU A 252 18.47 -1.59 4.68
CA GLU A 252 18.84 -2.00 3.33
C GLU A 252 17.80 -1.55 2.29
N TYR A 253 16.53 -1.75 2.60
CA TYR A 253 15.42 -1.33 1.74
C TYR A 253 15.41 0.21 1.56
N GLN A 254 15.60 0.97 2.63
CA GLN A 254 15.75 2.42 2.53
C GLN A 254 16.91 2.82 1.61
N GLY A 255 18.02 2.10 1.69
CA GLY A 255 19.18 2.30 0.82
C GLY A 255 18.83 2.10 -0.66
N MET A 256 18.07 1.06 -0.97
CA MET A 256 17.55 0.80 -2.33
C MET A 256 16.65 1.94 -2.80
N LEU A 257 15.65 2.36 -2.00
CA LEU A 257 14.74 3.47 -2.36
C LEU A 257 15.50 4.77 -2.63
N ARG A 258 16.48 5.10 -1.79
CA ARG A 258 17.33 6.29 -1.97
C ARG A 258 18.14 6.24 -3.26
N GLU A 259 18.64 5.07 -3.63
CA GLU A 259 19.42 4.91 -4.86
C GLU A 259 18.50 4.98 -6.10
N VAL A 260 17.31 4.38 -6.08
CA VAL A 260 16.30 4.53 -7.15
C VAL A 260 15.97 6.01 -7.34
N ARG A 261 15.57 6.69 -6.27
CA ARG A 261 15.25 8.13 -6.32
C ARG A 261 16.38 8.98 -6.90
N LYS A 262 17.60 8.72 -6.45
CA LYS A 262 18.81 9.46 -6.89
C LYS A 262 19.07 9.26 -8.39
N ARG A 263 18.95 8.03 -8.91
CA ARG A 263 19.16 7.74 -10.35
C ARG A 263 18.10 8.42 -11.20
N VAL A 264 16.84 8.36 -10.78
CA VAL A 264 15.74 9.04 -11.49
C VAL A 264 15.90 10.56 -11.43
N ALA A 265 16.24 11.14 -10.27
CA ALA A 265 16.47 12.58 -10.14
C ALA A 265 17.60 13.09 -11.08
N ARG A 266 18.66 12.30 -11.27
CA ARG A 266 19.73 12.65 -12.23
C ARG A 266 19.22 12.65 -13.66
N ALA A 267 18.38 11.69 -14.03
CA ALA A 267 17.82 11.62 -15.39
C ALA A 267 16.86 12.80 -15.65
N VAL A 268 15.99 13.13 -14.69
CA VAL A 268 15.11 14.31 -14.79
C VAL A 268 15.94 15.60 -14.94
N ALA A 269 16.98 15.79 -14.10
CA ALA A 269 17.87 16.95 -14.18
C ALA A 269 18.66 17.04 -15.50
N ALA A 270 18.94 15.90 -16.14
CA ALA A 270 19.57 15.83 -17.45
C ALA A 270 18.59 16.05 -18.61
N GLY A 271 17.29 16.26 -18.35
CA GLY A 271 16.26 16.44 -19.35
C GLY A 271 15.90 15.16 -20.14
N MET A 272 16.21 13.98 -19.61
CA MET A 272 15.80 12.71 -20.22
C MET A 272 14.27 12.60 -20.17
N THR A 273 13.67 11.99 -21.21
CA THR A 273 12.27 11.56 -21.15
C THR A 273 12.15 10.26 -20.32
N GLU A 274 10.93 9.92 -19.93
CA GLU A 274 10.67 8.64 -19.23
C GLU A 274 11.12 7.44 -20.08
N GLU A 275 10.82 7.45 -21.37
CA GLU A 275 11.20 6.37 -22.30
C GLU A 275 12.74 6.23 -22.40
N GLN A 276 13.46 7.36 -22.41
CA GLN A 276 14.93 7.34 -22.41
C GLN A 276 15.49 6.80 -21.09
N LEU A 277 14.88 7.18 -19.96
CA LEU A 277 15.25 6.67 -18.64
C LEU A 277 15.04 5.16 -18.58
N VAL A 278 13.86 4.65 -18.94
CA VAL A 278 13.53 3.22 -18.93
C VAL A 278 14.47 2.46 -19.88
N ALA A 279 14.69 2.96 -21.10
CA ALA A 279 15.58 2.32 -22.08
C ALA A 279 17.07 2.29 -21.64
N SER A 280 17.48 3.13 -20.70
CA SER A 280 18.85 3.13 -20.16
C SER A 280 19.10 2.05 -19.12
N HIS A 281 18.07 1.30 -18.68
CA HIS A 281 18.14 0.23 -17.68
C HIS A 281 18.93 0.60 -16.42
N PRO A 282 18.60 1.71 -15.75
CA PRO A 282 19.46 2.27 -14.71
C PRO A 282 19.46 1.47 -13.41
N LEU A 283 18.61 0.44 -13.27
CA LEU A 283 18.48 -0.38 -12.04
C LEU A 283 18.93 -1.84 -12.23
N ASP A 284 19.58 -2.22 -13.34
CA ASP A 284 19.98 -3.61 -13.63
C ASP A 284 20.80 -4.29 -12.52
N ASP A 285 21.59 -3.52 -11.79
CA ASP A 285 22.33 -4.01 -10.63
C ASP A 285 21.43 -4.30 -9.43
N LEU A 286 20.36 -3.52 -9.25
CA LEU A 286 19.35 -3.67 -8.19
C LEU A 286 18.34 -4.79 -8.53
N ASP A 287 18.04 -4.99 -9.82
CA ASP A 287 17.09 -6.00 -10.28
C ASP A 287 17.45 -7.42 -9.83
N LYS A 288 18.74 -7.70 -9.65
CA LYS A 288 19.21 -9.00 -9.17
C LYS A 288 18.64 -9.39 -7.81
N LYS A 289 18.39 -8.40 -6.96
CA LYS A 289 17.83 -8.61 -5.62
C LYS A 289 16.35 -8.24 -5.55
N TRP A 290 15.93 -7.13 -6.21
CA TRP A 290 14.65 -6.50 -5.99
C TRP A 290 13.65 -6.67 -7.15
N GLY A 291 14.14 -7.01 -8.36
CA GLY A 291 13.33 -7.09 -9.59
C GLY A 291 12.62 -8.44 -9.81
N GLY A 292 12.72 -9.37 -8.87
CA GLY A 292 12.26 -10.76 -9.06
C GLY A 292 10.74 -10.98 -9.05
N ASN A 293 9.93 -9.99 -8.64
CA ASN A 293 8.50 -10.14 -8.46
C ASN A 293 7.67 -9.28 -9.45
N LEU A 294 6.42 -9.03 -9.10
CA LEU A 294 5.41 -8.33 -9.89
C LEU A 294 5.86 -6.92 -10.31
N ILE A 295 6.47 -6.17 -9.39
CA ILE A 295 6.94 -4.82 -9.66
C ILE A 295 8.28 -4.87 -10.39
N LYS A 296 8.30 -4.39 -11.62
CA LYS A 296 9.47 -4.35 -12.48
C LYS A 296 10.07 -2.95 -12.56
N GLN A 297 11.37 -2.88 -12.86
CA GLN A 297 12.10 -1.63 -13.02
C GLN A 297 11.37 -0.59 -13.90
N PRO A 298 10.82 -0.91 -15.10
CA PRO A 298 10.15 0.10 -15.93
C PRO A 298 8.95 0.76 -15.24
N TYR A 299 8.17 -0.01 -14.48
CA TYR A 299 7.02 0.49 -13.74
C TYR A 299 7.46 1.44 -12.62
N LEU A 300 8.39 0.99 -11.77
CA LEU A 300 8.91 1.81 -10.67
C LEU A 300 9.58 3.10 -11.17
N LEU A 301 10.42 3.01 -12.21
CA LEU A 301 11.08 4.17 -12.80
C LEU A 301 10.10 5.21 -13.27
N GLY A 302 9.04 4.79 -13.92
CA GLY A 302 8.04 5.70 -14.42
C GLY A 302 7.26 6.41 -13.32
N ILE A 303 6.85 5.71 -12.25
CA ILE A 303 6.17 6.34 -11.09
C ILE A 303 7.09 7.40 -10.48
N VAL A 304 8.33 7.04 -10.17
CA VAL A 304 9.29 7.96 -9.53
C VAL A 304 9.68 9.11 -10.46
N TYR A 305 9.73 8.87 -11.78
CA TYR A 305 10.01 9.93 -12.76
C TYR A 305 8.90 10.98 -12.79
N GLU A 306 7.63 10.57 -12.85
CA GLU A 306 6.50 11.51 -12.85
C GLU A 306 6.43 12.31 -11.54
N GLU A 307 6.68 11.67 -10.38
CA GLU A 307 6.73 12.36 -9.09
C GLU A 307 7.80 13.46 -9.09
N LEU A 308 9.04 13.11 -9.46
CA LEU A 308 10.17 14.04 -9.39
C LEU A 308 10.10 15.13 -10.49
N LYS A 309 9.48 14.84 -11.62
CA LYS A 309 9.25 15.82 -12.68
C LYS A 309 8.18 16.84 -12.29
N ALA A 310 7.12 16.41 -11.60
CA ALA A 310 6.08 17.32 -11.12
C ALA A 310 6.55 18.25 -10.00
N ALA A 311 7.61 17.89 -9.28
CA ALA A 311 8.20 18.67 -8.20
C ALA A 311 9.21 19.74 -8.67
N ASN A 312 9.63 19.74 -9.96
CA ASN A 312 10.56 20.68 -10.58
C ASN A 312 9.83 21.71 -11.46
#